data_032b1920fb610b7c68d04bc1f00f518e
#
_entry.id   032b1920fb610b7c68d04bc1f00f518e
#
_cell.length_a   1.000
_cell.length_b   1.000
_cell.length_c   1.000
_cell.angle_alpha   90.00
_cell.angle_beta   90.00
_cell.angle_gamma   90.00
#
_symmetry.space_group_name_H-M   'P 1'
#
loop_
_entity.id
_entity.type
_entity.pdbx_description
1 polymer ?
#
loop_
_entity_poly.entity_id
_entity_poly.type
_entity_poly.pdbx_seq_one_letter_code
_entity_poly.pdbx_strand_id
1 'polypeptide(L)'
;MLSNISKRPLFFLLTVAAILQTVLIVFYHFNGFFGQDSYEYLRITYSLNAFYGDGTSPAYTVYPIMYPIVCSIADFFFPSTMFAMQFVSMISMLIAAYLLVKIIKLITIEAKQAHVFVLLFFVLSPYILRFSLIAMSDMFCIAMWLFTFYYSLCFEQKPKLKYLLLSSFFAGITLMTRYPSVVLLLLPAFICLKTVFRTKQYLFILPAAIAALLSTVPDLIIRQRFIFWNIGSEGPAFSYDFFADQFSFANLFKSSFFNIDGWQHYPTPNIVFGFFQFVHPAFIFCGILFLILLIKQQNRHRYTFPLLFTILLYSLFIGCNPYQNNRYLMFVVPAVLLVYYLPFTNIIWSIKQQPKLGYLLFSGVFICQLLLFSISFQKIVFYNKLEHTIADHVGKLDKLPVYTLSIDGALLAYNPNMEIINLFNTHLSEGDVQTGYLLYNPNAFSKQFEGLLPEINYHFLQSNYHLQKLTEFEDGWVLYQIN
;
A
#
# COMPACT_ATOMS: atom_id res chain seq x y z
N MET A 1 8.10 -20.71 31.12
CA MET A 1 7.61 -19.66 30.19
C MET A 1 7.04 -20.25 28.90
N LEU A 2 7.70 -21.16 28.21
CA LEU A 2 7.22 -21.80 26.97
C LEU A 2 5.92 -22.60 27.12
N SER A 3 5.64 -23.22 28.28
CA SER A 3 4.39 -23.95 28.50
C SER A 3 3.14 -23.07 28.57
N ASN A 4 3.27 -21.80 28.90
CA ASN A 4 2.17 -20.84 28.90
C ASN A 4 1.91 -20.20 27.51
N ILE A 5 2.90 -20.19 26.62
CA ILE A 5 2.77 -19.72 25.24
C ILE A 5 1.80 -20.61 24.46
N SER A 6 1.76 -21.93 24.76
CA SER A 6 0.85 -22.87 24.12
C SER A 6 -0.63 -22.56 24.38
N LYS A 7 -0.96 -21.81 25.44
CA LYS A 7 -2.33 -21.47 25.81
C LYS A 7 -2.89 -20.24 25.09
N ARG A 8 -2.03 -19.32 24.58
CA ARG A 8 -2.43 -18.09 23.88
C ARG A 8 -1.56 -17.79 22.66
N PRO A 9 -1.49 -18.68 21.67
CA PRO A 9 -0.56 -18.53 20.54
C PRO A 9 -0.85 -17.31 19.68
N LEU A 10 -2.10 -16.86 19.59
CA LEU A 10 -2.48 -15.67 18.86
C LEU A 10 -1.95 -14.39 19.52
N PHE A 11 -2.06 -14.29 20.84
CA PHE A 11 -1.49 -13.18 21.60
C PHE A 11 0.02 -13.10 21.41
N PHE A 12 0.71 -14.25 21.48
CA PHE A 12 2.14 -14.33 21.24
C PHE A 12 2.52 -13.83 19.83
N LEU A 13 1.80 -14.28 18.79
CA LEU A 13 2.00 -13.81 17.42
C LEU A 13 1.93 -12.27 17.31
N LEU A 14 0.86 -11.68 17.85
CA LEU A 14 0.64 -10.23 17.78
C LEU A 14 1.69 -9.45 18.58
N THR A 15 2.08 -9.95 19.76
CA THR A 15 3.13 -9.34 20.58
C THR A 15 4.48 -9.36 19.87
N VAL A 16 4.87 -10.49 19.28
CA VAL A 16 6.12 -10.60 18.52
C VAL A 16 6.11 -9.65 17.32
N ALA A 17 4.99 -9.58 16.60
CA ALA A 17 4.86 -8.68 15.47
C ALA A 17 4.99 -7.20 15.90
N ALA A 18 4.32 -6.79 16.97
CA ALA A 18 4.40 -5.42 17.48
C ALA A 18 5.80 -5.06 17.98
N ILE A 19 6.46 -5.96 18.73
CA ILE A 19 7.84 -5.76 19.17
C ILE A 19 8.78 -5.62 17.98
N LEU A 20 8.65 -6.50 16.98
CA LEU A 20 9.49 -6.46 15.78
C LEU A 20 9.35 -5.12 15.05
N GLN A 21 8.13 -4.63 14.80
CA GLN A 21 7.90 -3.32 14.18
C GLN A 21 8.54 -2.20 14.98
N THR A 22 8.32 -2.16 16.29
CA THR A 22 8.89 -1.13 17.18
C THR A 22 10.42 -1.15 17.15
N VAL A 23 11.03 -2.34 17.27
CA VAL A 23 12.49 -2.50 17.23
C VAL A 23 13.06 -2.01 15.91
N LEU A 24 12.42 -2.32 14.78
CA LEU A 24 12.90 -1.90 13.46
C LEU A 24 12.79 -0.39 13.29
N ILE A 25 11.71 0.25 13.72
CA ILE A 25 11.56 1.71 13.68
C ILE A 25 12.68 2.39 14.48
N VAL A 26 12.90 1.93 15.71
CA VAL A 26 13.93 2.49 16.59
C VAL A 26 15.33 2.23 16.01
N PHE A 27 15.60 1.03 15.51
CA PHE A 27 16.91 0.66 14.97
C PHE A 27 17.30 1.47 13.73
N TYR A 28 16.33 1.68 12.81
CA TYR A 28 16.56 2.43 11.58
C TYR A 28 16.35 3.94 11.74
N HIS A 29 15.83 4.41 12.88
CA HIS A 29 15.40 5.81 13.09
C HIS A 29 14.44 6.29 12.00
N PHE A 30 13.49 5.41 11.60
CA PHE A 30 12.60 5.64 10.48
C PHE A 30 11.30 6.28 10.94
N ASN A 31 10.98 7.47 10.42
CA ASN A 31 9.78 8.24 10.80
C ASN A 31 8.48 7.84 10.07
N GLY A 32 8.54 6.83 9.20
CA GLY A 32 7.36 6.30 8.49
C GLY A 32 7.14 6.88 7.10
N PHE A 33 7.91 7.86 6.66
CA PHE A 33 7.67 8.55 5.39
C PHE A 33 8.64 8.12 4.29
N PHE A 34 8.08 7.88 3.12
CA PHE A 34 8.83 7.51 1.92
C PHE A 34 7.97 7.70 0.68
N GLY A 35 8.49 8.49 -0.27
CA GLY A 35 7.87 8.75 -1.56
C GLY A 35 6.63 9.64 -1.49
N GLN A 36 6.24 10.18 -2.63
CA GLN A 36 5.19 11.19 -2.77
C GLN A 36 3.85 10.82 -2.11
N ASP A 37 3.42 9.56 -2.23
CA ASP A 37 2.14 9.11 -1.68
C ASP A 37 2.05 9.30 -0.15
N SER A 38 3.15 9.06 0.60
CA SER A 38 3.14 9.22 2.06
C SER A 38 2.90 10.68 2.44
N TYR A 39 3.57 11.59 1.76
CA TYR A 39 3.45 13.03 2.00
C TYR A 39 2.10 13.58 1.52
N GLU A 40 1.57 13.05 0.42
CA GLU A 40 0.22 13.43 -0.03
C GLU A 40 -0.84 12.99 0.96
N TYR A 41 -0.76 11.78 1.53
CA TYR A 41 -1.65 11.36 2.61
C TYR A 41 -1.48 12.22 3.87
N LEU A 42 -0.27 12.71 4.17
CA LEU A 42 -0.04 13.65 5.26
C LEU A 42 -0.74 14.98 5.01
N ARG A 43 -0.57 15.55 3.80
CA ARG A 43 -1.23 16.78 3.37
C ARG A 43 -2.76 16.68 3.49
N ILE A 44 -3.34 15.57 3.04
CA ILE A 44 -4.77 15.30 3.16
C ILE A 44 -5.18 15.21 4.62
N THR A 45 -4.40 14.51 5.47
CA THR A 45 -4.68 14.35 6.90
C THR A 45 -4.67 15.71 7.62
N TYR A 46 -3.68 16.58 7.35
CA TYR A 46 -3.67 17.95 7.88
C TYR A 46 -4.87 18.77 7.42
N SER A 47 -5.24 18.67 6.15
CA SER A 47 -6.41 19.35 5.60
C SER A 47 -7.73 18.88 6.25
N LEU A 48 -7.86 17.60 6.57
CA LEU A 48 -9.00 17.06 7.30
C LEU A 48 -9.02 17.54 8.75
N ASN A 49 -7.87 17.65 9.41
CA ASN A 49 -7.77 18.18 10.76
C ASN A 49 -8.22 19.64 10.81
N ALA A 50 -7.81 20.47 9.84
CA ALA A 50 -8.28 21.84 9.71
C ALA A 50 -9.80 21.91 9.44
N PHE A 51 -10.32 21.05 8.55
CA PHE A 51 -11.77 20.96 8.30
C PHE A 51 -12.57 20.66 9.57
N TYR A 52 -12.10 19.70 10.39
CA TYR A 52 -12.77 19.36 11.65
C TYR A 52 -12.59 20.43 12.75
N GLY A 53 -11.50 21.19 12.70
CA GLY A 53 -11.17 22.21 13.69
C GLY A 53 -11.87 23.55 13.44
N ASP A 54 -11.79 24.08 12.24
CA ASP A 54 -12.23 25.43 11.88
C ASP A 54 -13.20 25.51 10.70
N GLY A 55 -13.55 24.36 10.09
CA GLY A 55 -14.44 24.30 8.94
C GLY A 55 -13.79 24.67 7.60
N THR A 56 -12.48 24.81 7.55
CA THR A 56 -11.74 25.06 6.30
C THR A 56 -12.02 23.98 5.27
N SER A 57 -12.36 24.35 4.04
CA SER A 57 -12.65 23.38 2.98
C SER A 57 -11.48 22.41 2.79
N PRO A 58 -11.72 21.10 2.77
CA PRO A 58 -10.66 20.12 2.59
C PRO A 58 -9.91 20.31 1.27
N ALA A 59 -8.59 20.11 1.30
CA ALA A 59 -7.78 20.20 0.11
C ALA A 59 -8.21 19.18 -0.93
N TYR A 60 -8.28 19.61 -2.18
CA TYR A 60 -8.56 18.72 -3.29
C TYR A 60 -7.54 17.57 -3.36
N THR A 61 -8.01 16.35 -3.58
CA THR A 61 -7.17 15.18 -3.77
C THR A 61 -7.81 14.16 -4.71
N VAL A 62 -6.99 13.48 -5.47
CA VAL A 62 -7.39 12.33 -6.30
C VAL A 62 -7.31 11.01 -5.52
N TYR A 63 -6.62 11.00 -4.40
CA TYR A 63 -6.44 9.81 -3.57
C TYR A 63 -7.70 9.46 -2.80
N PRO A 64 -8.01 8.17 -2.61
CA PRO A 64 -9.06 7.73 -1.71
C PRO A 64 -8.79 8.20 -0.28
N ILE A 65 -9.84 8.70 0.41
CA ILE A 65 -9.66 9.44 1.67
C ILE A 65 -9.84 8.60 2.94
N MET A 66 -10.24 7.34 2.85
CA MET A 66 -10.55 6.55 4.05
C MET A 66 -9.34 6.35 4.97
N TYR A 67 -8.15 6.16 4.40
CA TYR A 67 -6.93 6.08 5.20
C TYR A 67 -6.61 7.41 5.90
N PRO A 68 -6.57 8.57 5.22
CA PRO A 68 -6.41 9.87 5.87
C PRO A 68 -7.44 10.17 6.95
N ILE A 69 -8.73 9.80 6.77
CA ILE A 69 -9.76 9.97 7.81
C ILE A 69 -9.39 9.20 9.08
N VAL A 70 -8.99 7.94 8.94
CA VAL A 70 -8.60 7.13 10.10
C VAL A 70 -7.32 7.69 10.75
N CYS A 71 -6.38 8.20 9.96
CA CYS A 71 -5.18 8.86 10.44
C CYS A 71 -5.50 10.16 11.18
N SER A 72 -6.43 10.97 10.66
CA SER A 72 -6.91 12.19 11.32
C SER A 72 -7.57 11.90 12.68
N ILE A 73 -8.38 10.83 12.75
CA ILE A 73 -8.95 10.38 14.03
C ILE A 73 -7.85 9.90 14.99
N ALA A 74 -6.87 9.15 14.48
CA ALA A 74 -5.75 8.68 15.31
C ALA A 74 -4.90 9.84 15.84
N ASP A 75 -4.74 10.92 15.07
CA ASP A 75 -3.96 12.10 15.42
C ASP A 75 -4.39 12.74 16.74
N PHE A 76 -5.69 12.68 17.08
CA PHE A 76 -6.18 13.16 18.38
C PHE A 76 -5.55 12.45 19.61
N PHE A 77 -4.98 11.26 19.40
CA PHE A 77 -4.42 10.45 20.47
C PHE A 77 -2.89 10.43 20.51
N PHE A 78 -2.23 11.04 19.51
CA PHE A 78 -0.79 11.01 19.37
C PHE A 78 -0.17 12.41 19.28
N PRO A 79 1.10 12.58 19.68
CA PRO A 79 1.75 13.89 19.69
C PRO A 79 2.13 14.41 18.30
N SER A 80 2.04 13.57 17.26
CA SER A 80 2.45 13.89 15.90
C SER A 80 1.60 13.15 14.90
N THR A 81 1.06 13.87 13.92
CA THR A 81 0.32 13.31 12.78
C THR A 81 1.13 12.27 12.02
N MET A 82 2.43 12.51 11.83
CA MET A 82 3.33 11.56 11.17
C MET A 82 3.36 10.23 11.93
N PHE A 83 3.51 10.27 13.24
CA PHE A 83 3.49 9.07 14.07
C PHE A 83 2.12 8.39 14.07
N ALA A 84 1.02 9.14 14.12
CA ALA A 84 -0.33 8.60 14.04
C ALA A 84 -0.56 7.81 12.75
N MET A 85 -0.13 8.34 11.61
CA MET A 85 -0.21 7.66 10.30
C MET A 85 0.61 6.37 10.26
N GLN A 86 1.86 6.42 10.74
CA GLN A 86 2.70 5.22 10.84
C GLN A 86 2.05 4.16 11.75
N PHE A 87 1.53 4.58 12.89
CA PHE A 87 0.82 3.70 13.83
C PHE A 87 -0.40 3.03 13.19
N VAL A 88 -1.20 3.75 12.40
CA VAL A 88 -2.35 3.17 11.67
C VAL A 88 -1.89 2.08 10.71
N SER A 89 -0.77 2.25 10.01
CA SER A 89 -0.21 1.20 9.14
C SER A 89 0.27 -0.01 9.95
N MET A 90 0.95 0.21 11.08
CA MET A 90 1.43 -0.84 11.97
C MET A 90 0.30 -1.69 12.57
N ILE A 91 -0.71 -1.03 13.15
CA ILE A 91 -1.85 -1.73 13.76
C ILE A 91 -2.67 -2.47 12.70
N SER A 92 -2.73 -1.96 11.47
CA SER A 92 -3.39 -2.61 10.36
C SER A 92 -2.74 -3.96 10.00
N MET A 93 -1.41 -4.07 10.06
CA MET A 93 -0.72 -5.35 9.88
C MET A 93 -1.09 -6.34 11.00
N LEU A 94 -1.15 -5.89 12.25
CA LEU A 94 -1.55 -6.75 13.38
C LEU A 94 -2.98 -7.26 13.20
N ILE A 95 -3.91 -6.40 12.79
CA ILE A 95 -5.29 -6.76 12.48
C ILE A 95 -5.33 -7.76 11.31
N ALA A 96 -4.57 -7.53 10.24
CA ALA A 96 -4.49 -8.43 9.10
C ALA A 96 -3.95 -9.82 9.50
N ALA A 97 -2.91 -9.88 10.32
CA ALA A 97 -2.36 -11.14 10.85
C ALA A 97 -3.39 -11.87 11.71
N TYR A 98 -4.10 -11.16 12.59
CA TYR A 98 -5.20 -11.71 13.38
C TYR A 98 -6.28 -12.33 12.50
N LEU A 99 -6.75 -11.58 11.49
CA LEU A 99 -7.81 -12.01 10.58
C LEU A 99 -7.38 -13.20 9.73
N LEU A 100 -6.14 -13.23 9.23
CA LEU A 100 -5.61 -14.39 8.50
C LEU A 100 -5.68 -15.67 9.33
N VAL A 101 -5.25 -15.61 10.59
CA VAL A 101 -5.38 -16.78 11.49
C VAL A 101 -6.84 -17.18 11.65
N LYS A 102 -7.77 -16.22 11.80
CA LYS A 102 -9.20 -16.51 11.93
C LYS A 102 -9.79 -17.11 10.65
N ILE A 103 -9.42 -16.58 9.49
CA ILE A 103 -9.88 -17.08 8.19
C ILE A 103 -9.35 -18.50 7.96
N ILE A 104 -8.06 -18.78 8.24
CA ILE A 104 -7.51 -20.14 8.13
C ILE A 104 -8.33 -21.11 8.98
N LYS A 105 -8.71 -20.72 10.23
CA LYS A 105 -9.54 -21.55 11.11
C LYS A 105 -10.97 -21.79 10.61
N LEU A 106 -11.48 -20.89 9.76
CA LEU A 106 -12.82 -21.05 9.16
C LEU A 106 -12.82 -21.93 7.90
N ILE A 107 -11.71 -21.91 7.13
CA ILE A 107 -11.67 -22.58 5.82
C ILE A 107 -10.99 -23.96 5.87
N THR A 108 -10.28 -24.29 6.94
CA THR A 108 -9.58 -25.57 7.08
C THR A 108 -9.83 -26.22 8.45
N ILE A 109 -9.91 -27.55 8.46
CA ILE A 109 -10.06 -28.33 9.68
C ILE A 109 -8.74 -28.35 10.49
N GLU A 110 -7.59 -28.39 9.79
CA GLU A 110 -6.26 -28.48 10.38
C GLU A 110 -5.62 -27.09 10.57
N ALA A 111 -6.13 -26.30 11.51
CA ALA A 111 -5.66 -24.93 11.73
C ALA A 111 -4.60 -24.79 12.85
N LYS A 112 -4.06 -25.91 13.38
CA LYS A 112 -3.14 -25.87 14.53
C LYS A 112 -1.88 -25.03 14.30
N GLN A 113 -1.38 -25.01 13.06
CA GLN A 113 -0.15 -24.32 12.67
C GLN A 113 -0.37 -22.91 12.11
N ALA A 114 -1.62 -22.42 12.09
CA ALA A 114 -1.97 -21.13 11.48
C ALA A 114 -1.14 -19.95 12.02
N HIS A 115 -0.86 -19.93 13.34
CA HIS A 115 -0.08 -18.84 13.95
C HIS A 115 1.36 -18.82 13.48
N VAL A 116 2.02 -19.99 13.43
CA VAL A 116 3.39 -20.12 12.96
C VAL A 116 3.48 -19.76 11.47
N PHE A 117 2.52 -20.24 10.70
CA PHE A 117 2.45 -19.92 9.27
C PHE A 117 2.30 -18.42 9.01
N VAL A 118 1.35 -17.77 9.71
CA VAL A 118 1.12 -16.33 9.56
C VAL A 118 2.32 -15.51 10.08
N LEU A 119 2.96 -15.94 11.17
CA LEU A 119 4.19 -15.30 11.65
C LEU A 119 5.29 -15.37 10.56
N LEU A 120 5.58 -16.55 10.05
CA LEU A 120 6.69 -16.76 9.12
C LEU A 120 6.44 -16.16 7.75
N PHE A 121 5.24 -16.27 7.18
CA PHE A 121 5.02 -15.95 5.77
C PHE A 121 4.17 -14.69 5.53
N PHE A 122 3.56 -14.12 6.56
CA PHE A 122 2.89 -12.83 6.48
C PHE A 122 3.65 -11.77 7.27
N VAL A 123 3.79 -11.92 8.58
CA VAL A 123 4.42 -10.90 9.44
C VAL A 123 5.89 -10.66 9.06
N LEU A 124 6.64 -11.73 8.81
CA LEU A 124 8.05 -11.67 8.42
C LEU A 124 8.27 -11.54 6.91
N SER A 125 7.21 -11.53 6.09
CA SER A 125 7.35 -11.24 4.66
C SER A 125 8.05 -9.90 4.46
N PRO A 126 9.18 -9.83 3.74
CA PRO A 126 9.95 -8.60 3.60
C PRO A 126 9.12 -7.40 3.14
N TYR A 127 8.25 -7.59 2.15
CA TYR A 127 7.41 -6.50 1.65
C TYR A 127 6.25 -6.16 2.58
N ILE A 128 5.58 -7.14 3.21
CA ILE A 128 4.51 -6.87 4.18
C ILE A 128 5.08 -6.10 5.38
N LEU A 129 6.19 -6.57 5.94
CA LEU A 129 6.85 -5.91 7.05
C LEU A 129 7.29 -4.48 6.69
N ARG A 130 7.92 -4.31 5.53
CA ARG A 130 8.35 -3.01 5.02
C ARG A 130 7.19 -2.02 4.92
N PHE A 131 6.11 -2.40 4.27
CA PHE A 131 4.96 -1.52 4.07
C PHE A 131 4.10 -1.34 5.32
N SER A 132 4.25 -2.20 6.33
CA SER A 132 3.64 -1.96 7.63
C SER A 132 4.32 -0.84 8.43
N LEU A 133 5.58 -0.51 8.10
CA LEU A 133 6.33 0.56 8.74
C LEU A 133 6.15 1.91 8.03
N ILE A 134 5.69 1.91 6.78
CA ILE A 134 5.49 3.13 6.00
C ILE A 134 4.06 3.66 6.21
N ALA A 135 3.94 4.97 6.37
CA ALA A 135 2.67 5.68 6.53
C ALA A 135 1.91 5.74 5.18
N MET A 136 1.28 4.61 4.82
CA MET A 136 0.55 4.42 3.56
C MET A 136 -0.71 3.59 3.74
N SER A 137 -1.66 3.76 2.83
CA SER A 137 -2.97 3.10 2.87
C SER A 137 -2.97 1.60 2.62
N ASP A 138 -1.83 1.01 2.20
CA ASP A 138 -1.75 -0.36 1.70
C ASP A 138 -2.13 -1.41 2.76
N MET A 139 -1.50 -1.34 3.94
CA MET A 139 -1.79 -2.29 5.03
C MET A 139 -3.20 -2.14 5.58
N PHE A 140 -3.70 -0.89 5.63
CA PHE A 140 -5.08 -0.62 6.04
C PHE A 140 -6.08 -1.24 5.05
N CYS A 141 -5.84 -1.10 3.74
CA CYS A 141 -6.65 -1.74 2.71
C CYS A 141 -6.67 -3.27 2.85
N ILE A 142 -5.51 -3.90 3.07
CA ILE A 142 -5.40 -5.35 3.28
C ILE A 142 -6.22 -5.78 4.52
N ALA A 143 -6.14 -5.05 5.61
CA ALA A 143 -6.90 -5.35 6.82
C ALA A 143 -8.42 -5.25 6.58
N MET A 144 -8.88 -4.21 5.88
CA MET A 144 -10.31 -4.00 5.57
C MET A 144 -10.83 -5.07 4.60
N TRP A 145 -10.04 -5.45 3.59
CA TRP A 145 -10.38 -6.57 2.71
C TRP A 145 -10.49 -7.89 3.48
N LEU A 146 -9.58 -8.17 4.41
CA LEU A 146 -9.64 -9.36 5.24
C LEU A 146 -10.85 -9.36 6.19
N PHE A 147 -11.27 -8.21 6.71
CA PHE A 147 -12.55 -8.10 7.44
C PHE A 147 -13.73 -8.45 6.53
N THR A 148 -13.77 -7.89 5.31
CA THR A 148 -14.80 -8.19 4.32
C THR A 148 -14.88 -9.69 4.07
N PHE A 149 -13.75 -10.34 3.80
CA PHE A 149 -13.69 -11.78 3.54
C PHE A 149 -14.04 -12.62 4.77
N TYR A 150 -13.53 -12.25 5.95
CA TYR A 150 -13.87 -12.93 7.19
C TYR A 150 -15.39 -12.94 7.48
N TYR A 151 -16.02 -11.77 7.36
CA TYR A 151 -17.47 -11.68 7.62
C TYR A 151 -18.31 -12.33 6.52
N SER A 152 -17.87 -12.38 5.27
CA SER A 152 -18.53 -13.15 4.22
C SER A 152 -18.52 -14.65 4.52
N LEU A 153 -17.40 -15.18 5.04
CA LEU A 153 -17.31 -16.56 5.50
C LEU A 153 -18.18 -16.84 6.75
N CYS A 154 -18.23 -15.90 7.69
CA CYS A 154 -19.11 -15.99 8.85
C CYS A 154 -20.59 -16.00 8.42
N PHE A 155 -20.96 -15.21 7.40
CA PHE A 155 -22.31 -15.20 6.84
C PHE A 155 -22.64 -16.51 6.13
N GLU A 156 -21.69 -17.09 5.38
CA GLU A 156 -21.89 -18.39 4.73
C GLU A 156 -22.12 -19.52 5.74
N GLN A 157 -21.40 -19.51 6.89
CA GLN A 157 -21.57 -20.51 7.93
C GLN A 157 -22.85 -20.29 8.76
N LYS A 158 -23.16 -19.03 9.07
CA LYS A 158 -24.31 -18.62 9.87
C LYS A 158 -24.97 -17.41 9.20
N PRO A 159 -26.03 -17.62 8.37
CA PRO A 159 -26.62 -16.56 7.58
C PRO A 159 -27.46 -15.59 8.44
N LYS A 160 -26.77 -14.72 9.20
CA LYS A 160 -27.34 -13.65 10.02
C LYS A 160 -27.05 -12.30 9.37
N LEU A 161 -28.05 -11.42 9.31
CA LEU A 161 -27.95 -10.09 8.70
C LEU A 161 -26.72 -9.32 9.16
N LYS A 162 -26.38 -9.34 10.44
CA LYS A 162 -25.20 -8.63 10.99
C LYS A 162 -23.88 -8.96 10.28
N TYR A 163 -23.67 -10.21 9.85
CA TYR A 163 -22.44 -10.58 9.15
C TYR A 163 -22.40 -10.06 7.73
N LEU A 164 -23.56 -10.04 7.06
CA LEU A 164 -23.69 -9.45 5.74
C LEU A 164 -23.49 -7.94 5.78
N LEU A 165 -24.09 -7.24 6.76
CA LEU A 165 -23.90 -5.79 6.97
C LEU A 165 -22.43 -5.45 7.20
N LEU A 166 -21.75 -6.19 8.09
CA LEU A 166 -20.32 -5.97 8.37
C LEU A 166 -19.44 -6.25 7.13
N SER A 167 -19.72 -7.34 6.39
CA SER A 167 -19.00 -7.63 5.15
C SER A 167 -19.17 -6.49 4.15
N SER A 168 -20.40 -6.01 3.93
CA SER A 168 -20.73 -4.94 2.98
C SER A 168 -20.10 -3.59 3.41
N PHE A 169 -20.17 -3.25 4.70
CA PHE A 169 -19.57 -2.03 5.25
C PHE A 169 -18.05 -2.02 5.04
N PHE A 170 -17.34 -3.10 5.42
CA PHE A 170 -15.90 -3.20 5.20
C PHE A 170 -15.52 -3.28 3.71
N ALA A 171 -16.38 -3.82 2.85
CA ALA A 171 -16.17 -3.79 1.40
C ALA A 171 -16.12 -2.36 0.87
N GLY A 172 -17.05 -1.50 1.28
CA GLY A 172 -17.03 -0.09 0.91
C GLY A 172 -15.80 0.65 1.47
N ILE A 173 -15.41 0.41 2.74
CA ILE A 173 -14.15 0.97 3.29
C ILE A 173 -12.94 0.52 2.47
N THR A 174 -12.87 -0.77 2.09
CA THR A 174 -11.78 -1.30 1.26
C THR A 174 -11.68 -0.55 -0.06
N LEU A 175 -12.82 -0.36 -0.75
CA LEU A 175 -12.88 0.36 -2.01
C LEU A 175 -12.48 1.82 -1.85
N MET A 176 -12.95 2.50 -0.77
CA MET A 176 -12.62 3.90 -0.45
C MET A 176 -11.20 4.06 0.11
N THR A 177 -10.47 2.98 0.32
CA THR A 177 -9.04 3.02 0.67
C THR A 177 -8.15 2.87 -0.55
N ARG A 178 -8.53 1.98 -1.49
CA ARG A 178 -7.78 1.72 -2.74
C ARG A 178 -8.74 1.18 -3.81
N TYR A 179 -8.97 1.93 -4.89
CA TYR A 179 -9.88 1.52 -5.97
C TYR A 179 -9.52 0.17 -6.63
N PRO A 180 -8.22 -0.16 -6.87
CA PRO A 180 -7.86 -1.46 -7.44
C PRO A 180 -8.31 -2.66 -6.61
N SER A 181 -8.64 -2.47 -5.33
CA SER A 181 -9.15 -3.53 -4.45
C SER A 181 -10.52 -4.08 -4.87
N VAL A 182 -11.24 -3.40 -5.78
CA VAL A 182 -12.54 -3.85 -6.29
C VAL A 182 -12.51 -5.30 -6.80
N VAL A 183 -11.41 -5.70 -7.44
CA VAL A 183 -11.24 -7.07 -7.95
C VAL A 183 -11.20 -8.09 -6.80
N LEU A 184 -10.58 -7.73 -5.67
CA LEU A 184 -10.52 -8.59 -4.49
C LEU A 184 -11.88 -8.76 -3.82
N LEU A 185 -12.78 -7.80 -3.98
CA LEU A 185 -14.12 -7.84 -3.41
C LEU A 185 -15.07 -8.81 -4.15
N LEU A 186 -14.70 -9.25 -5.36
CA LEU A 186 -15.53 -10.19 -6.15
C LEU A 186 -15.76 -11.51 -5.40
N LEU A 187 -14.74 -12.07 -4.75
CA LEU A 187 -14.90 -13.32 -4.01
C LEU A 187 -15.81 -13.20 -2.78
N PRO A 188 -15.61 -12.24 -1.86
CA PRO A 188 -16.55 -12.01 -0.77
C PRO A 188 -17.98 -11.74 -1.24
N ALA A 189 -18.17 -10.93 -2.29
CA ALA A 189 -19.46 -10.62 -2.86
C ALA A 189 -20.14 -11.91 -3.41
N PHE A 190 -19.40 -12.73 -4.15
CA PHE A 190 -19.90 -14.01 -4.65
C PHE A 190 -20.36 -14.94 -3.51
N ILE A 191 -19.59 -15.04 -2.43
CA ILE A 191 -19.94 -15.85 -1.25
C ILE A 191 -21.23 -15.34 -0.61
N CYS A 192 -21.35 -14.02 -0.42
CA CYS A 192 -22.53 -13.40 0.15
C CYS A 192 -23.77 -13.63 -0.72
N LEU A 193 -23.69 -13.33 -2.01
CA LEU A 193 -24.80 -13.52 -2.95
C LEU A 193 -25.23 -14.99 -3.02
N LYS A 194 -24.29 -15.92 -3.22
CA LYS A 194 -24.56 -17.36 -3.21
C LYS A 194 -25.29 -17.79 -1.93
N THR A 195 -24.89 -17.23 -0.78
CA THR A 195 -25.53 -17.57 0.50
C THR A 195 -26.95 -17.00 0.58
N VAL A 196 -27.16 -15.73 0.18
CA VAL A 196 -28.50 -15.11 0.12
C VAL A 196 -29.46 -15.94 -0.76
N PHE A 197 -29.01 -16.31 -1.98
CA PHE A 197 -29.82 -17.12 -2.89
C PHE A 197 -30.12 -18.50 -2.32
N ARG A 198 -29.12 -19.18 -1.74
CA ARG A 198 -29.31 -20.51 -1.13
C ARG A 198 -30.28 -20.49 0.05
N THR A 199 -30.22 -19.41 0.87
CA THR A 199 -31.07 -19.29 2.08
C THR A 199 -32.38 -18.53 1.82
N LYS A 200 -32.57 -18.01 0.60
CA LYS A 200 -33.76 -17.22 0.18
C LYS A 200 -33.95 -15.93 1.01
N GLN A 201 -32.84 -15.38 1.58
CA GLN A 201 -32.89 -14.18 2.42
C GLN A 201 -32.71 -12.88 1.59
N TYR A 202 -33.51 -12.73 0.54
CA TYR A 202 -33.40 -11.60 -0.41
C TYR A 202 -33.58 -10.23 0.23
N LEU A 203 -34.39 -10.14 1.31
CA LEU A 203 -34.60 -8.90 2.06
C LEU A 203 -33.31 -8.36 2.71
N PHE A 204 -32.27 -9.18 2.84
CA PHE A 204 -30.98 -8.75 3.38
C PHE A 204 -30.14 -7.94 2.39
N ILE A 205 -30.47 -7.99 1.08
CA ILE A 205 -29.70 -7.29 0.04
C ILE A 205 -29.78 -5.78 0.23
N LEU A 206 -30.99 -5.24 0.45
CA LEU A 206 -31.17 -3.80 0.60
C LEU A 206 -30.40 -3.22 1.80
N PRO A 207 -30.52 -3.73 3.03
CA PRO A 207 -29.71 -3.25 4.15
C PRO A 207 -28.20 -3.40 3.90
N ALA A 208 -27.75 -4.46 3.22
CA ALA A 208 -26.36 -4.66 2.87
C ALA A 208 -25.83 -3.61 1.88
N ALA A 209 -26.64 -3.29 0.85
CA ALA A 209 -26.33 -2.20 -0.08
C ALA A 209 -26.24 -0.84 0.64
N ILE A 210 -27.19 -0.56 1.55
CA ILE A 210 -27.16 0.65 2.38
C ILE A 210 -25.87 0.69 3.24
N ALA A 211 -25.48 -0.43 3.86
CA ALA A 211 -24.26 -0.49 4.67
C ALA A 211 -22.99 -0.22 3.83
N ALA A 212 -22.93 -0.72 2.60
CA ALA A 212 -21.86 -0.41 1.67
C ALA A 212 -21.85 1.07 1.27
N LEU A 213 -23.01 1.64 0.95
CA LEU A 213 -23.16 3.05 0.60
C LEU A 213 -22.79 3.97 1.76
N LEU A 214 -23.21 3.64 2.98
CA LEU A 214 -22.86 4.44 4.18
C LEU A 214 -21.36 4.58 4.37
N SER A 215 -20.57 3.56 4.02
CA SER A 215 -19.12 3.62 4.09
C SER A 215 -18.48 4.55 3.03
N THR A 216 -19.24 4.93 1.98
CA THR A 216 -18.77 5.88 0.95
C THR A 216 -19.19 7.33 1.24
N VAL A 217 -20.06 7.55 2.24
CA VAL A 217 -20.57 8.89 2.61
C VAL A 217 -19.44 9.88 2.93
N PRO A 218 -18.35 9.52 3.64
CA PRO A 218 -17.25 10.46 3.88
C PRO A 218 -16.63 10.98 2.57
N ASP A 219 -16.50 10.14 1.57
CA ASP A 219 -15.98 10.51 0.26
C ASP A 219 -16.89 11.50 -0.46
N LEU A 220 -18.20 11.25 -0.39
CA LEU A 220 -19.23 12.14 -0.95
C LEU A 220 -19.22 13.52 -0.29
N ILE A 221 -19.14 13.57 1.06
CA ILE A 221 -19.18 14.83 1.82
C ILE A 221 -17.88 15.62 1.63
N ILE A 222 -16.72 14.98 1.76
CA ILE A 222 -15.42 15.66 1.83
C ILE A 222 -14.93 16.02 0.43
N ARG A 223 -15.04 15.12 -0.53
CA ARG A 223 -14.53 15.34 -1.89
C ARG A 223 -15.61 15.78 -2.87
N GLN A 224 -16.88 15.80 -2.47
CA GLN A 224 -18.03 16.01 -3.37
C GLN A 224 -18.02 15.05 -4.56
N ARG A 225 -17.58 13.82 -4.31
CA ARG A 225 -17.47 12.77 -5.30
C ARG A 225 -18.18 11.50 -4.83
N PHE A 226 -18.80 10.80 -5.75
CA PHE A 226 -19.29 9.46 -5.52
C PHE A 226 -18.42 8.50 -6.33
N ILE A 227 -17.48 7.82 -5.65
CA ILE A 227 -16.49 6.90 -6.24
C ILE A 227 -15.65 7.63 -7.31
N PHE A 228 -16.06 7.57 -8.59
CA PHE A 228 -15.37 8.17 -9.73
C PHE A 228 -16.10 9.38 -10.32
N TRP A 229 -17.32 9.69 -9.86
CA TRP A 229 -18.12 10.79 -10.39
C TRP A 229 -17.98 12.04 -9.53
N ASN A 230 -17.66 13.15 -10.15
CA ASN A 230 -17.70 14.46 -9.51
C ASN A 230 -19.17 14.87 -9.34
N ILE A 231 -19.52 15.30 -8.13
CA ILE A 231 -20.82 15.86 -7.82
C ILE A 231 -20.55 17.29 -7.36
N GLY A 232 -20.57 18.24 -8.31
CA GLY A 232 -20.53 19.67 -8.00
C GLY A 232 -19.16 20.32 -7.82
N SER A 233 -18.03 19.70 -8.17
CA SER A 233 -16.72 20.35 -8.13
C SER A 233 -16.17 20.62 -9.53
N GLU A 234 -15.71 21.85 -9.78
CA GLU A 234 -14.98 22.27 -10.98
C GLU A 234 -13.49 21.88 -10.93
N GLY A 235 -13.08 20.98 -10.03
CA GLY A 235 -11.69 20.53 -9.94
C GLY A 235 -11.27 19.76 -11.18
N PRO A 236 -9.97 19.77 -11.58
CA PRO A 236 -9.49 18.99 -12.70
C PRO A 236 -9.94 17.56 -12.48
N ALA A 237 -10.84 17.09 -13.33
CA ALA A 237 -11.21 15.70 -13.36
C ALA A 237 -9.94 14.91 -13.58
N PHE A 238 -9.48 14.19 -12.53
CA PHE A 238 -8.67 13.02 -12.77
C PHE A 238 -9.63 12.08 -13.47
N SER A 239 -9.69 12.26 -14.78
CA SER A 239 -10.76 11.66 -15.53
C SER A 239 -10.60 10.15 -15.42
N TYR A 240 -11.70 9.47 -15.26
CA TYR A 240 -11.81 8.03 -15.55
C TYR A 240 -11.11 7.72 -16.88
N ASP A 241 -11.12 8.64 -17.82
CA ASP A 241 -10.45 8.61 -19.11
C ASP A 241 -8.93 8.40 -18.97
N PHE A 242 -8.25 9.05 -18.03
CA PHE A 242 -6.81 8.86 -17.82
C PHE A 242 -6.46 7.41 -17.43
N PHE A 243 -7.22 6.77 -16.55
CA PHE A 243 -7.01 5.36 -16.23
C PHE A 243 -7.53 4.43 -17.33
N ALA A 244 -8.64 4.77 -17.97
CA ALA A 244 -9.20 3.98 -19.07
C ALA A 244 -8.27 3.99 -20.29
N ASP A 245 -7.71 5.15 -20.65
CA ASP A 245 -6.79 5.30 -21.79
C ASP A 245 -5.47 4.57 -21.57
N GLN A 246 -5.00 4.46 -20.31
CA GLN A 246 -3.78 3.75 -19.99
C GLN A 246 -3.99 2.25 -19.76
N PHE A 247 -5.22 1.81 -19.45
CA PHE A 247 -5.55 0.42 -19.25
C PHE A 247 -5.67 -0.31 -20.58
N SER A 248 -4.77 -1.26 -20.83
CA SER A 248 -4.75 -2.04 -22.07
C SER A 248 -4.24 -3.45 -21.86
N PHE A 249 -4.90 -4.44 -22.49
CA PHE A 249 -4.39 -5.82 -22.53
C PHE A 249 -3.01 -5.92 -23.21
N ALA A 250 -2.66 -5.01 -24.12
CA ALA A 250 -1.34 -4.95 -24.72
C ALA A 250 -0.23 -4.68 -23.69
N ASN A 251 -0.56 -4.02 -22.58
CA ASN A 251 0.39 -3.73 -21.51
C ASN A 251 0.88 -5.01 -20.80
N LEU A 252 0.12 -6.10 -20.84
CA LEU A 252 0.56 -7.40 -20.29
C LEU A 252 1.89 -7.86 -20.88
N PHE A 253 2.13 -7.58 -22.15
CA PHE A 253 3.32 -8.06 -22.90
C PHE A 253 4.43 -7.02 -22.99
N LYS A 254 4.23 -5.83 -22.44
CA LYS A 254 5.22 -4.74 -22.44
C LYS A 254 6.01 -4.72 -21.13
N SER A 255 7.23 -4.19 -21.22
CA SER A 255 8.12 -3.90 -20.09
C SER A 255 8.59 -2.43 -20.06
N SER A 256 8.21 -1.66 -21.08
CA SER A 256 8.51 -0.22 -21.16
C SER A 256 7.23 0.55 -21.35
N PHE A 257 7.07 1.62 -20.56
CA PHE A 257 5.84 2.39 -20.53
C PHE A 257 6.16 3.87 -20.43
N PHE A 258 5.28 4.66 -21.02
CA PHE A 258 5.15 6.08 -20.77
C PHE A 258 3.92 6.27 -19.86
N ASN A 259 4.10 6.86 -18.69
CA ASN A 259 3.03 7.10 -17.73
C ASN A 259 3.20 8.46 -17.02
N ILE A 260 2.44 8.73 -15.97
CA ILE A 260 2.52 9.98 -15.21
C ILE A 260 3.91 10.23 -14.59
N ASP A 261 4.65 9.15 -14.30
CA ASP A 261 6.02 9.23 -13.77
C ASP A 261 7.08 9.32 -14.91
N GLY A 262 6.67 9.61 -16.16
CA GLY A 262 7.53 9.67 -17.33
C GLY A 262 7.84 8.28 -17.92
N TRP A 263 9.01 8.16 -18.54
CA TRP A 263 9.47 6.93 -19.17
C TRP A 263 9.95 5.92 -18.13
N GLN A 264 9.34 4.74 -18.13
CA GLN A 264 9.67 3.65 -17.22
C GLN A 264 10.09 2.40 -17.99
N HIS A 265 11.23 1.81 -17.60
CA HIS A 265 11.75 0.58 -18.19
C HIS A 265 11.93 -0.48 -17.09
N TYR A 266 11.27 -1.61 -17.26
CA TYR A 266 11.30 -2.71 -16.29
C TYR A 266 12.00 -3.94 -16.87
N PRO A 267 12.60 -4.79 -16.04
CA PRO A 267 13.35 -5.96 -16.51
C PRO A 267 12.45 -7.08 -17.06
N THR A 268 11.15 -7.06 -16.75
CA THR A 268 10.21 -8.11 -17.14
C THR A 268 8.91 -7.54 -17.68
N PRO A 269 8.20 -8.24 -18.59
CA PRO A 269 6.85 -7.86 -18.98
C PRO A 269 5.86 -7.93 -17.83
N ASN A 270 4.79 -7.12 -17.91
CA ASN A 270 3.77 -7.03 -16.86
C ASN A 270 3.10 -8.38 -16.55
N ILE A 271 2.94 -9.26 -17.53
CA ILE A 271 2.38 -10.59 -17.29
C ILE A 271 3.24 -11.43 -16.36
N VAL A 272 4.56 -11.32 -16.44
CA VAL A 272 5.49 -12.01 -15.52
C VAL A 272 5.49 -11.34 -14.15
N PHE A 273 5.55 -10.01 -14.13
CA PHE A 273 5.46 -9.22 -12.90
C PHE A 273 4.19 -9.54 -12.11
N GLY A 274 3.03 -9.63 -12.78
CA GLY A 274 1.72 -9.90 -12.18
C GLY A 274 1.64 -11.25 -11.42
N PHE A 275 2.64 -12.13 -11.52
CA PHE A 275 2.72 -13.40 -10.80
C PHE A 275 3.85 -13.46 -9.76
N PHE A 276 4.60 -12.38 -9.53
CA PHE A 276 5.69 -12.35 -8.55
C PHE A 276 5.23 -12.67 -7.12
N GLN A 277 4.00 -12.34 -6.74
CA GLN A 277 3.44 -12.67 -5.42
C GLN A 277 3.42 -14.19 -5.11
N PHE A 278 3.50 -15.06 -6.12
CA PHE A 278 3.60 -16.51 -5.92
C PHE A 278 5.01 -17.01 -5.67
N VAL A 279 6.01 -16.39 -6.31
CA VAL A 279 7.34 -16.99 -6.45
C VAL A 279 8.47 -16.12 -5.92
N HIS A 280 8.29 -14.80 -5.87
CA HIS A 280 9.35 -13.90 -5.46
C HIS A 280 9.53 -13.91 -3.93
N PRO A 281 10.75 -14.18 -3.42
CA PRO A 281 10.99 -14.44 -1.99
C PRO A 281 10.69 -13.25 -1.08
N ALA A 282 10.68 -12.03 -1.60
CA ALA A 282 10.32 -10.85 -0.82
C ALA A 282 8.80 -10.73 -0.55
N PHE A 283 7.95 -11.43 -1.32
CA PHE A 283 6.54 -11.59 -1.01
C PHE A 283 6.31 -12.83 -0.15
N ILE A 284 6.74 -14.00 -0.64
CA ILE A 284 6.56 -15.26 0.08
C ILE A 284 7.84 -16.08 -0.07
N PHE A 285 8.61 -16.16 1.00
CA PHE A 285 9.78 -17.02 1.06
C PHE A 285 9.35 -18.49 0.86
N CYS A 286 10.09 -19.24 0.05
CA CYS A 286 9.73 -20.60 -0.40
C CYS A 286 8.45 -20.68 -1.26
N GLY A 287 7.98 -19.59 -1.88
CA GLY A 287 6.77 -19.57 -2.70
C GLY A 287 6.79 -20.60 -3.83
N ILE A 288 7.93 -20.78 -4.51
CA ILE A 288 8.10 -21.80 -5.56
C ILE A 288 7.86 -23.22 -5.00
N LEU A 289 8.40 -23.54 -3.83
CA LEU A 289 8.17 -24.83 -3.18
C LEU A 289 6.69 -25.06 -2.89
N PHE A 290 6.01 -24.04 -2.32
CA PHE A 290 4.58 -24.12 -2.05
C PHE A 290 3.75 -24.28 -3.33
N LEU A 291 4.14 -23.62 -4.41
CA LEU A 291 3.46 -23.74 -5.71
C LEU A 291 3.59 -25.18 -6.26
N ILE A 292 4.80 -25.75 -6.23
CA ILE A 292 5.03 -27.15 -6.66
C ILE A 292 4.20 -28.13 -5.82
N LEU A 293 4.17 -27.93 -4.49
CA LEU A 293 3.40 -28.79 -3.61
C LEU A 293 1.89 -28.62 -3.81
N LEU A 294 1.42 -27.41 -4.08
CA LEU A 294 0.02 -27.13 -4.40
C LEU A 294 -0.43 -27.85 -5.67
N ILE A 295 0.42 -27.86 -6.71
CA ILE A 295 0.14 -28.57 -7.98
C ILE A 295 0.02 -30.07 -7.74
N LYS A 296 0.89 -30.64 -6.91
CA LYS A 296 0.90 -32.08 -6.57
C LYS A 296 -0.18 -32.49 -5.58
N GLN A 297 -0.81 -31.53 -4.91
CA GLN A 297 -1.77 -31.82 -3.84
C GLN A 297 -3.11 -32.27 -4.39
N GLN A 298 -3.57 -33.46 -3.96
CA GLN A 298 -4.88 -33.99 -4.32
C GLN A 298 -6.01 -33.36 -3.49
N ASN A 299 -5.81 -33.21 -2.19
CA ASN A 299 -6.80 -32.64 -1.28
C ASN A 299 -6.69 -31.13 -1.22
N ARG A 300 -7.68 -30.43 -1.72
CA ARG A 300 -7.78 -28.97 -1.72
C ARG A 300 -8.97 -28.51 -0.90
N HIS A 301 -8.85 -27.39 -0.18
CA HIS A 301 -10.02 -26.82 0.47
C HIS A 301 -10.94 -26.16 -0.58
N ARG A 302 -12.23 -26.04 -0.25
CA ARG A 302 -13.27 -25.55 -1.19
C ARG A 302 -13.02 -24.15 -1.77
N TYR A 303 -12.21 -23.33 -1.11
CA TYR A 303 -11.89 -21.98 -1.57
C TYR A 303 -10.60 -21.88 -2.39
N THR A 304 -9.85 -22.96 -2.56
CA THR A 304 -8.57 -22.93 -3.32
C THR A 304 -8.79 -22.39 -4.74
N PHE A 305 -9.74 -22.93 -5.48
CA PHE A 305 -10.01 -22.45 -6.84
C PHE A 305 -10.59 -21.03 -6.89
N PRO A 306 -11.59 -20.64 -6.07
CA PRO A 306 -12.06 -19.26 -6.00
C PRO A 306 -10.96 -18.25 -5.65
N LEU A 307 -10.06 -18.58 -4.73
CA LEU A 307 -8.92 -17.73 -4.39
C LEU A 307 -7.93 -17.62 -5.55
N LEU A 308 -7.55 -18.74 -6.18
CA LEU A 308 -6.67 -18.73 -7.37
C LEU A 308 -7.26 -17.91 -8.51
N PHE A 309 -8.58 -18.03 -8.74
CA PHE A 309 -9.28 -17.24 -9.75
C PHE A 309 -9.24 -15.74 -9.41
N THR A 310 -9.48 -15.37 -8.15
CA THR A 310 -9.38 -13.98 -7.69
C THR A 310 -7.96 -13.42 -7.87
N ILE A 311 -6.94 -14.22 -7.52
CA ILE A 311 -5.54 -13.82 -7.70
C ILE A 311 -5.23 -13.62 -9.19
N LEU A 312 -5.67 -14.54 -10.05
CA LEU A 312 -5.49 -14.45 -11.50
C LEU A 312 -6.14 -13.17 -12.06
N LEU A 313 -7.41 -12.93 -11.72
CA LEU A 313 -8.11 -11.73 -12.16
C LEU A 313 -7.40 -10.45 -11.71
N TYR A 314 -6.96 -10.42 -10.45
CA TYR A 314 -6.22 -9.27 -9.93
C TYR A 314 -4.88 -9.09 -10.62
N SER A 315 -4.12 -10.16 -10.84
CA SER A 315 -2.84 -10.12 -11.55
C SER A 315 -2.99 -9.61 -12.98
N LEU A 316 -4.02 -10.06 -13.69
CA LEU A 316 -4.35 -9.57 -15.02
C LEU A 316 -4.76 -8.09 -15.00
N PHE A 317 -5.61 -7.71 -14.06
CA PHE A 317 -6.04 -6.32 -13.89
C PHE A 317 -4.85 -5.39 -13.64
N ILE A 318 -3.94 -5.75 -12.71
CA ILE A 318 -2.72 -4.95 -12.48
C ILE A 318 -1.79 -4.97 -13.68
N GLY A 319 -1.63 -6.12 -14.33
CA GLY A 319 -0.78 -6.24 -15.52
C GLY A 319 -1.26 -5.46 -16.75
N CYS A 320 -2.54 -5.10 -16.81
CA CYS A 320 -3.09 -4.21 -17.84
C CYS A 320 -2.73 -2.73 -17.63
N ASN A 321 -2.22 -2.35 -16.45
CA ASN A 321 -1.79 -0.98 -16.17
C ASN A 321 -0.32 -0.77 -16.57
N PRO A 322 0.08 0.44 -16.97
CA PRO A 322 1.46 0.75 -17.37
C PRO A 322 2.40 0.99 -16.18
N TYR A 323 2.24 0.23 -15.09
CA TYR A 323 3.00 0.39 -13.86
C TYR A 323 3.42 -0.96 -13.29
N GLN A 324 4.70 -1.09 -12.89
CA GLN A 324 5.18 -2.23 -12.09
C GLN A 324 5.58 -1.75 -10.69
N ASN A 325 4.61 -1.66 -9.80
CA ASN A 325 4.89 -1.34 -8.41
C ASN A 325 4.54 -2.54 -7.51
N ASN A 326 5.54 -3.02 -6.77
CA ASN A 326 5.39 -4.16 -5.86
C ASN A 326 4.28 -3.96 -4.80
N ARG A 327 3.91 -2.73 -4.50
CA ARG A 327 2.79 -2.40 -3.61
C ARG A 327 1.47 -2.99 -4.10
N TYR A 328 1.22 -2.94 -5.40
CA TYR A 328 -0.03 -3.48 -5.96
C TYR A 328 -0.14 -4.99 -5.77
N LEU A 329 0.98 -5.71 -5.87
CA LEU A 329 0.98 -7.16 -5.69
C LEU A 329 0.77 -7.60 -4.23
N MET A 330 1.03 -6.73 -3.25
CA MET A 330 0.83 -7.05 -1.83
C MET A 330 -0.62 -7.36 -1.47
N PHE A 331 -1.58 -6.75 -2.16
CA PHE A 331 -3.00 -6.93 -1.83
C PHE A 331 -3.47 -8.38 -1.98
N VAL A 332 -2.87 -9.15 -2.87
CA VAL A 332 -3.21 -10.56 -3.07
C VAL A 332 -2.36 -11.53 -2.24
N VAL A 333 -1.29 -11.08 -1.59
CA VAL A 333 -0.44 -11.93 -0.76
C VAL A 333 -1.25 -12.71 0.30
N PRO A 334 -2.20 -12.10 1.02
CA PRO A 334 -3.04 -12.87 1.94
C PRO A 334 -3.82 -13.99 1.26
N ALA A 335 -4.34 -13.78 0.04
CA ALA A 335 -5.04 -14.81 -0.72
C ALA A 335 -4.10 -15.95 -1.13
N VAL A 336 -2.88 -15.62 -1.57
CA VAL A 336 -1.83 -16.63 -1.90
C VAL A 336 -1.47 -17.44 -0.65
N LEU A 337 -1.31 -16.79 0.51
CA LEU A 337 -1.04 -17.48 1.76
C LEU A 337 -2.17 -18.43 2.16
N LEU A 338 -3.43 -18.04 1.99
CA LEU A 338 -4.55 -18.94 2.25
C LEU A 338 -4.50 -20.20 1.37
N VAL A 339 -4.08 -20.07 0.11
CA VAL A 339 -3.88 -21.23 -0.79
C VAL A 339 -2.67 -22.06 -0.37
N TYR A 340 -1.58 -21.44 0.10
CA TYR A 340 -0.34 -22.12 0.49
C TYR A 340 -0.37 -22.76 1.88
N TYR A 341 -1.39 -22.49 2.68
CA TYR A 341 -1.47 -23.03 4.03
C TYR A 341 -1.50 -24.57 4.07
N LEU A 342 -2.26 -25.22 3.19
CA LEU A 342 -2.30 -26.70 3.16
C LEU A 342 -0.97 -27.32 2.70
N PRO A 343 -0.31 -26.86 1.63
CA PRO A 343 1.07 -27.28 1.33
C PRO A 343 2.02 -27.15 2.52
N PHE A 344 1.95 -26.05 3.27
CA PHE A 344 2.74 -25.86 4.48
C PHE A 344 2.45 -26.91 5.57
N THR A 345 1.18 -27.24 5.82
CA THR A 345 0.82 -28.24 6.85
C THR A 345 1.40 -29.61 6.51
N ASN A 346 1.46 -29.98 5.22
CA ASN A 346 2.06 -31.22 4.77
C ASN A 346 3.57 -31.27 5.05
N ILE A 347 4.30 -30.17 4.81
CA ILE A 347 5.73 -30.06 5.17
C ILE A 347 5.89 -30.23 6.70
N ILE A 348 5.11 -29.52 7.49
CA ILE A 348 5.18 -29.62 8.95
C ILE A 348 4.93 -31.04 9.43
N TRP A 349 3.99 -31.74 8.82
CA TRP A 349 3.69 -33.12 9.21
C TRP A 349 4.90 -34.04 8.94
N SER A 350 5.58 -33.88 7.81
CA SER A 350 6.80 -34.63 7.48
C SER A 350 7.97 -34.29 8.43
N ILE A 351 8.09 -33.04 8.86
CA ILE A 351 9.19 -32.57 9.72
C ILE A 351 8.96 -32.93 11.20
N LYS A 352 7.73 -33.17 11.65
CA LYS A 352 7.42 -33.55 13.05
C LYS A 352 8.20 -34.76 13.54
N GLN A 353 8.57 -35.65 12.65
CA GLN A 353 9.39 -36.82 12.99
C GLN A 353 10.86 -36.46 13.26
N GLN A 354 11.30 -35.25 12.88
CA GLN A 354 12.66 -34.74 13.03
C GLN A 354 12.68 -33.32 13.62
N PRO A 355 12.41 -33.14 14.91
CA PRO A 355 12.21 -31.82 15.51
C PRO A 355 13.43 -30.89 15.38
N LYS A 356 14.66 -31.42 15.43
CA LYS A 356 15.90 -30.64 15.23
C LYS A 356 15.96 -30.02 13.84
N LEU A 357 15.61 -30.80 12.81
CA LEU A 357 15.53 -30.31 11.43
C LEU A 357 14.45 -29.23 11.30
N GLY A 358 13.30 -29.41 11.95
CA GLY A 358 12.25 -28.41 12.00
C GLY A 358 12.72 -27.08 12.56
N TYR A 359 13.39 -27.08 13.73
CA TYR A 359 13.94 -25.86 14.33
C TYR A 359 14.98 -25.19 13.40
N LEU A 360 15.87 -25.96 12.80
CA LEU A 360 16.88 -25.44 11.87
C LEU A 360 16.23 -24.76 10.65
N LEU A 361 15.25 -25.41 10.03
CA LEU A 361 14.54 -24.86 8.86
C LEU A 361 13.77 -23.57 9.23
N PHE A 362 13.05 -23.54 10.34
CA PHE A 362 12.34 -22.35 10.77
C PHE A 362 13.25 -21.19 11.11
N SER A 363 14.36 -21.47 11.80
CA SER A 363 15.37 -20.44 12.08
C SER A 363 16.02 -19.93 10.78
N GLY A 364 16.29 -20.81 9.84
CA GLY A 364 16.83 -20.44 8.53
C GLY A 364 15.86 -19.54 7.75
N VAL A 365 14.58 -19.90 7.67
CA VAL A 365 13.54 -19.07 7.04
C VAL A 365 13.44 -17.72 7.71
N PHE A 366 13.43 -17.67 9.05
CA PHE A 366 13.38 -16.44 9.83
C PHE A 366 14.57 -15.51 9.51
N ILE A 367 15.79 -16.03 9.56
CA ILE A 367 17.01 -15.27 9.29
C ILE A 367 17.01 -14.76 7.83
N CYS A 368 16.71 -15.63 6.87
CA CYS A 368 16.68 -15.25 5.45
C CYS A 368 15.65 -14.13 5.18
N GLN A 369 14.47 -14.18 5.79
CA GLN A 369 13.47 -13.13 5.61
C GLN A 369 13.89 -11.81 6.24
N LEU A 370 14.52 -11.80 7.42
CA LEU A 370 15.07 -10.59 8.01
C LEU A 370 16.20 -9.99 7.18
N LEU A 371 17.05 -10.80 6.58
CA LEU A 371 18.09 -10.33 5.66
C LEU A 371 17.48 -9.71 4.40
N LEU A 372 16.51 -10.38 3.77
CA LEU A 372 15.81 -9.84 2.60
C LEU A 372 15.04 -8.54 2.94
N PHE A 373 14.42 -8.49 4.13
CA PHE A 373 13.80 -7.26 4.63
C PHE A 373 14.84 -6.14 4.74
N SER A 374 15.96 -6.39 5.42
CA SER A 374 17.01 -5.39 5.63
C SER A 374 17.51 -4.84 4.29
N ILE A 375 17.83 -5.71 3.32
CA ILE A 375 18.25 -5.31 1.98
C ILE A 375 17.19 -4.44 1.29
N SER A 376 15.92 -4.84 1.35
CA SER A 376 14.82 -4.11 0.71
C SER A 376 14.46 -2.80 1.39
N PHE A 377 14.74 -2.69 2.71
CA PHE A 377 14.37 -1.54 3.52
C PHE A 377 15.46 -0.46 3.58
N GLN A 378 16.74 -0.84 3.41
CA GLN A 378 17.86 0.10 3.41
C GLN A 378 17.68 1.24 2.42
N LYS A 379 17.20 0.93 1.20
CA LYS A 379 16.93 1.95 0.18
C LYS A 379 15.87 2.96 0.64
N ILE A 380 14.84 2.50 1.33
CA ILE A 380 13.77 3.37 1.85
C ILE A 380 14.30 4.28 2.96
N VAL A 381 15.08 3.72 3.88
CA VAL A 381 15.71 4.49 4.97
C VAL A 381 16.70 5.52 4.41
N PHE A 382 17.42 5.15 3.36
CA PHE A 382 18.32 6.07 2.67
C PHE A 382 17.56 7.28 2.10
N TYR A 383 16.52 7.04 1.31
CA TYR A 383 15.73 8.14 0.73
C TYR A 383 15.01 8.96 1.79
N ASN A 384 14.45 8.34 2.84
CA ASN A 384 13.84 9.06 3.95
C ASN A 384 14.83 10.04 4.62
N LYS A 385 16.08 9.59 4.86
CA LYS A 385 17.14 10.45 5.41
C LYS A 385 17.55 11.54 4.43
N LEU A 386 17.66 11.22 3.15
CA LEU A 386 18.03 12.18 2.10
C LEU A 386 16.97 13.28 1.99
N GLU A 387 15.68 12.91 1.91
CA GLU A 387 14.56 13.86 1.86
C GLU A 387 14.55 14.79 3.08
N HIS A 388 14.79 14.24 4.27
CA HIS A 388 14.89 15.03 5.50
C HIS A 388 16.10 15.97 5.48
N THR A 389 17.27 15.49 5.06
CA THR A 389 18.50 16.29 4.97
C THR A 389 18.34 17.44 3.99
N ILE A 390 17.74 17.20 2.83
CA ILE A 390 17.45 18.23 1.84
C ILE A 390 16.47 19.26 2.42
N ALA A 391 15.37 18.80 3.03
CA ALA A 391 14.36 19.68 3.60
C ALA A 391 14.92 20.55 4.73
N ASP A 392 15.75 19.99 5.60
CA ASP A 392 16.45 20.75 6.66
C ASP A 392 17.43 21.78 6.11
N HIS A 393 18.12 21.46 5.01
CA HIS A 393 19.07 22.38 4.38
C HIS A 393 18.33 23.54 3.72
N VAL A 394 17.33 23.23 2.89
CA VAL A 394 16.53 24.23 2.16
C VAL A 394 15.73 25.10 3.13
N GLY A 395 15.23 24.55 4.25
CA GLY A 395 14.51 25.28 5.27
C GLY A 395 15.34 26.34 6.03
N LYS A 396 16.68 26.30 5.93
CA LYS A 396 17.60 27.28 6.51
C LYS A 396 17.97 28.44 5.58
N LEU A 397 17.57 28.34 4.31
CA LEU A 397 17.81 29.38 3.32
C LEU A 397 16.80 30.53 3.45
N ASP A 398 17.04 31.60 2.71
CA ASP A 398 16.09 32.71 2.61
C ASP A 398 14.73 32.22 2.10
N LYS A 399 13.65 32.90 2.53
CA LYS A 399 12.28 32.55 2.13
C LYS A 399 12.00 32.96 0.68
N LEU A 400 12.66 32.31 -0.25
CA LEU A 400 12.45 32.46 -1.69
C LEU A 400 11.74 31.24 -2.24
N PRO A 401 11.07 31.35 -3.41
CA PRO A 401 10.42 30.21 -4.07
C PRO A 401 11.41 29.09 -4.40
N VAL A 402 10.98 27.83 -4.25
CA VAL A 402 11.76 26.63 -4.59
C VAL A 402 11.10 25.93 -5.77
N TYR A 403 11.79 25.94 -6.89
CA TYR A 403 11.41 25.22 -8.10
C TYR A 403 11.89 23.77 -7.99
N THR A 404 10.99 22.80 -8.00
CA THR A 404 11.36 21.38 -7.84
C THR A 404 10.28 20.44 -8.36
N LEU A 405 10.56 19.12 -8.32
CA LEU A 405 9.61 18.04 -8.53
C LEU A 405 10.04 16.80 -7.73
N SER A 406 9.09 15.90 -7.46
CA SER A 406 9.30 14.60 -6.79
C SER A 406 9.77 14.66 -5.33
N ILE A 407 10.12 15.82 -4.79
CA ILE A 407 10.49 16.01 -3.38
C ILE A 407 9.66 17.14 -2.70
N ASP A 408 8.80 17.77 -3.46
CA ASP A 408 7.91 18.85 -3.02
C ASP A 408 7.08 18.48 -1.79
N GLY A 409 6.52 17.27 -1.77
CA GLY A 409 5.78 16.76 -0.63
C GLY A 409 6.61 16.67 0.65
N ALA A 410 7.87 16.23 0.56
CA ALA A 410 8.79 16.18 1.70
C ALA A 410 9.16 17.60 2.17
N LEU A 411 9.48 18.50 1.25
CA LEU A 411 9.80 19.90 1.59
C LEU A 411 8.66 20.57 2.37
N LEU A 412 7.41 20.43 1.89
CA LEU A 412 6.22 20.98 2.55
C LEU A 412 5.93 20.31 3.91
N ALA A 413 6.19 19.01 4.04
CA ALA A 413 5.98 18.28 5.28
C ALA A 413 6.87 18.79 6.42
N TYR A 414 8.13 19.13 6.11
CA TYR A 414 9.10 19.65 7.09
C TYR A 414 9.13 21.17 7.16
N ASN A 415 8.72 21.87 6.09
CA ASN A 415 8.69 23.32 5.98
C ASN A 415 7.35 23.83 5.43
N PRO A 416 6.26 23.84 6.22
CA PRO A 416 4.90 24.08 5.73
C PRO A 416 4.67 25.47 5.10
N ASN A 417 5.52 26.45 5.42
CA ASN A 417 5.40 27.83 4.92
C ASN A 417 6.30 28.10 3.70
N MET A 418 6.92 27.06 3.10
CA MET A 418 7.76 27.19 1.93
C MET A 418 6.90 27.35 0.68
N GLU A 419 7.25 28.32 -0.17
CA GLU A 419 6.65 28.45 -1.49
C GLU A 419 7.32 27.48 -2.45
N ILE A 420 6.56 26.54 -3.01
CA ILE A 420 7.06 25.53 -3.94
C ILE A 420 6.38 25.69 -5.30
N ILE A 421 7.19 25.78 -6.35
CA ILE A 421 6.74 25.77 -7.73
C ILE A 421 7.09 24.39 -8.32
N ASN A 422 6.04 23.59 -8.55
CA ASN A 422 6.21 22.23 -9.05
C ASN A 422 6.44 22.24 -10.56
N LEU A 423 7.63 21.81 -11.00
CA LEU A 423 8.07 21.79 -12.40
C LEU A 423 7.30 20.80 -13.28
N PHE A 424 6.56 19.87 -12.68
CA PHE A 424 5.74 18.93 -13.41
C PHE A 424 4.39 19.52 -13.86
N ASN A 425 3.84 20.44 -13.06
CA ASN A 425 2.50 21.00 -13.29
C ASN A 425 2.52 22.41 -13.85
N THR A 426 3.68 23.09 -13.82
CA THR A 426 3.81 24.50 -14.20
C THR A 426 4.68 24.62 -15.45
N HIS A 427 4.16 25.24 -16.49
CA HIS A 427 4.98 25.62 -17.66
C HIS A 427 5.63 26.97 -17.37
N LEU A 428 6.95 27.00 -17.31
CA LEU A 428 7.70 28.23 -17.07
C LEU A 428 7.88 29.02 -18.37
N SER A 429 7.66 30.34 -18.31
CA SER A 429 7.90 31.28 -19.38
C SER A 429 8.67 32.51 -18.88
N GLU A 430 9.14 33.38 -19.81
CA GLU A 430 9.77 34.63 -19.44
C GLU A 430 8.82 35.50 -18.61
N GLY A 431 9.28 35.92 -17.42
CA GLY A 431 8.48 36.68 -16.47
C GLY A 431 7.78 35.88 -15.38
N ASP A 432 7.65 34.56 -15.52
CA ASP A 432 7.09 33.68 -14.47
C ASP A 432 8.13 33.29 -13.42
N VAL A 433 9.41 33.38 -13.77
CA VAL A 433 10.51 32.96 -12.90
C VAL A 433 10.99 34.12 -12.04
N GLN A 434 10.87 33.94 -10.74
CA GLN A 434 11.40 34.88 -9.75
C GLN A 434 12.76 34.38 -9.26
N THR A 435 13.57 35.30 -8.71
CA THR A 435 14.77 34.93 -7.94
C THR A 435 14.40 33.91 -6.88
N GLY A 436 15.09 32.77 -6.84
CA GLY A 436 14.74 31.65 -5.98
C GLY A 436 15.76 30.54 -6.01
N TYR A 437 15.30 29.34 -5.70
CA TYR A 437 16.14 28.14 -5.71
C TYR A 437 15.58 27.10 -6.67
N LEU A 438 16.48 26.42 -7.39
CA LEU A 438 16.15 25.23 -8.18
C LEU A 438 16.77 24.02 -7.47
N LEU A 439 15.91 23.11 -7.03
CA LEU A 439 16.30 21.81 -6.49
C LEU A 439 15.95 20.73 -7.51
N TYR A 440 16.93 20.13 -8.15
CA TYR A 440 16.75 19.24 -9.28
C TYR A 440 17.75 18.09 -9.28
N ASN A 441 17.35 16.94 -9.84
CA ASN A 441 18.24 15.79 -10.04
C ASN A 441 18.44 15.54 -11.54
N PRO A 442 19.43 16.17 -12.18
CA PRO A 442 19.63 16.07 -13.63
C PRO A 442 19.92 14.64 -14.10
N ASN A 443 20.61 13.83 -13.27
CA ASN A 443 20.97 12.46 -13.65
C ASN A 443 19.77 11.52 -13.70
N ALA A 444 18.82 11.67 -12.78
CA ALA A 444 17.61 10.85 -12.72
C ALA A 444 16.58 11.32 -13.73
N PHE A 445 16.38 12.63 -13.85
CA PHE A 445 15.22 13.19 -14.54
C PHE A 445 15.42 13.39 -16.04
N SER A 446 16.64 13.54 -16.55
CA SER A 446 16.92 13.71 -17.99
C SER A 446 16.40 12.57 -18.86
N LYS A 447 16.48 11.32 -18.38
CA LYS A 447 15.96 10.14 -19.09
C LYS A 447 14.50 9.86 -18.78
N GLN A 448 14.09 10.09 -17.53
CA GLN A 448 12.74 9.80 -17.08
C GLN A 448 11.72 10.74 -17.69
N PHE A 449 12.07 12.02 -17.81
CA PHE A 449 11.17 13.07 -18.30
C PHE A 449 11.61 13.65 -19.66
N GLU A 450 12.33 12.86 -20.47
CA GLU A 450 12.78 13.26 -21.81
C GLU A 450 11.61 13.77 -22.67
N GLY A 451 11.71 15.01 -23.14
CA GLY A 451 10.68 15.70 -23.91
C GLY A 451 9.44 16.15 -23.13
N LEU A 452 9.44 16.01 -21.80
CA LEU A 452 8.34 16.41 -20.95
C LEU A 452 8.60 17.72 -20.22
N LEU A 453 7.54 18.26 -19.62
CA LEU A 453 7.54 19.56 -18.96
C LEU A 453 8.66 19.73 -17.91
N PRO A 454 8.99 18.74 -17.05
CA PRO A 454 10.10 18.88 -16.11
C PRO A 454 11.47 19.12 -16.77
N GLU A 455 11.76 18.41 -17.86
CA GLU A 455 13.00 18.60 -18.63
C GLU A 455 12.99 19.93 -19.37
N ILE A 456 11.88 20.25 -20.04
CA ILE A 456 11.71 21.53 -20.77
C ILE A 456 11.92 22.70 -19.81
N ASN A 457 11.32 22.68 -18.62
CA ASN A 457 11.48 23.71 -17.60
C ASN A 457 12.93 23.81 -17.10
N TYR A 458 13.59 22.66 -16.89
CA TYR A 458 15.00 22.67 -16.48
C TYR A 458 15.91 23.32 -17.53
N HIS A 459 15.74 22.96 -18.82
CA HIS A 459 16.51 23.56 -19.90
C HIS A 459 16.16 25.03 -20.11
N PHE A 460 14.90 25.41 -19.93
CA PHE A 460 14.49 26.80 -19.97
C PHE A 460 15.21 27.63 -18.90
N LEU A 461 15.23 27.15 -17.64
CA LEU A 461 15.94 27.81 -16.55
C LEU A 461 17.45 27.87 -16.81
N GLN A 462 18.04 26.79 -17.30
CA GLN A 462 19.49 26.74 -17.62
C GLN A 462 19.90 27.69 -18.76
N SER A 463 19.02 27.91 -19.72
CA SER A 463 19.32 28.73 -20.88
C SER A 463 19.09 30.23 -20.67
N ASN A 464 18.15 30.60 -19.82
CA ASN A 464 17.68 31.98 -19.66
C ASN A 464 18.13 32.64 -18.35
N TYR A 465 18.59 31.83 -17.33
CA TYR A 465 18.99 32.34 -16.03
C TYR A 465 20.37 31.85 -15.62
N HIS A 466 21.03 32.62 -14.78
CA HIS A 466 22.32 32.20 -14.19
C HIS A 466 22.04 31.26 -13.01
N LEU A 467 22.31 29.97 -13.20
CA LEU A 467 22.17 28.94 -12.17
C LEU A 467 23.49 28.79 -11.42
N GLN A 468 23.59 29.39 -10.23
CA GLN A 468 24.73 29.22 -9.34
C GLN A 468 24.54 27.96 -8.47
N LYS A 469 25.40 26.97 -8.66
CA LYS A 469 25.39 25.76 -7.81
C LYS A 469 25.77 26.10 -6.37
N LEU A 470 24.85 25.82 -5.42
CA LEU A 470 25.06 26.03 -3.99
C LEU A 470 25.54 24.75 -3.29
N THR A 471 24.85 23.64 -3.50
CA THR A 471 25.08 22.37 -2.79
C THR A 471 24.74 21.21 -3.71
N GLU A 472 25.49 20.13 -3.55
CA GLU A 472 25.17 18.82 -4.12
C GLU A 472 24.89 17.85 -2.97
N PHE A 473 23.78 17.14 -3.05
CA PHE A 473 23.38 16.11 -2.12
C PHE A 473 23.65 14.72 -2.71
N GLU A 474 23.49 13.70 -1.88
CA GLU A 474 23.57 12.32 -2.32
C GLU A 474 22.53 12.02 -3.43
N ASP A 475 22.76 10.93 -4.17
CA ASP A 475 21.91 10.48 -5.28
C ASP A 475 21.75 11.49 -6.44
N GLY A 476 22.67 12.48 -6.55
CA GLY A 476 22.71 13.42 -7.68
C GLY A 476 21.75 14.62 -7.59
N TRP A 477 21.14 14.86 -6.43
CA TRP A 477 20.37 16.08 -6.20
C TRP A 477 21.26 17.29 -6.08
N VAL A 478 20.92 18.37 -6.80
CA VAL A 478 21.66 19.61 -6.82
C VAL A 478 20.73 20.79 -6.52
N LEU A 479 21.20 21.65 -5.61
CA LEU A 479 20.56 22.92 -5.29
C LEU A 479 21.29 24.05 -6.00
N TYR A 480 20.55 24.83 -6.78
CA TYR A 480 21.03 26.03 -7.46
C TYR A 480 20.29 27.25 -6.93
N GLN A 481 20.99 28.40 -6.94
CA GLN A 481 20.34 29.71 -6.84
C GLN A 481 20.06 30.24 -8.26
N ILE A 482 18.87 30.76 -8.47
CA ILE A 482 18.42 31.39 -9.71
C ILE A 482 18.65 32.90 -9.58
N ASN A 483 19.52 33.48 -10.42
CA ASN A 483 19.85 34.92 -10.44
C ASN A 483 19.46 35.54 -11.77
#